data_63d8f1772f1d41016f7d310036f8ddfc
#
_entry.id   63d8f1772f1d41016f7d310036f8ddfc
#
_cell.length_a   1.000
_cell.length_b   1.000
_cell.length_c   1.000
_cell.angle_alpha   90.00
_cell.angle_beta   90.00
_cell.angle_gamma   90.00
#
_symmetry.space_group_name_H-M   'P 1'
#
loop_
_entity.id
_entity.type
_entity.pdbx_description
1 polymer ?
#
loop_
_entity_poly.entity_id
_entity_poly.type
_entity_poly.pdbx_seq_one_letter_code
_entity_poly.pdbx_strand_id
1 'polypeptide(L)'
;MSWLSRDRKSVLILTLSTVLFLSVLPFDNPPAQAQSVGEQFLNLFRRERKQGRPSGRSAGTAIRDEFCFSGTSQPLTALVSADNLETTVAEYPTFWFYLPWGRSETVTQARFVLFDQNQRLVLDQTMVLPDAPGIVSVKLPETKPPLEVGKRYKWYFQVLCDEQERSRNPWVSSWVERVEASSELVRQLETLAESEQYRAYLDHGISQDVLTQLAWHRSVHEEDWRSLLVDYFELEGVADAAVTQLN
;
A
#
# COMPACT_ATOMS: atom_id res chain seq x y z
N MET A 1 -19.97 -42.78 -100.00
CA MET A 1 -20.21 -41.38 -100.07
C MET A 1 -20.98 -41.01 -98.83
N SER A 2 -20.31 -40.74 -97.81
CA SER A 2 -19.91 -39.53 -97.10
C SER A 2 -21.05 -38.57 -96.80
N TRP A 3 -21.36 -38.38 -95.64
CA TRP A 3 -21.45 -37.03 -94.99
C TRP A 3 -21.53 -37.16 -93.47
N LEU A 4 -20.49 -36.58 -92.88
CA LEU A 4 -20.31 -36.39 -91.45
C LEU A 4 -21.15 -35.17 -90.99
N SER A 5 -21.98 -35.36 -89.99
CA SER A 5 -22.57 -34.24 -89.23
C SER A 5 -21.92 -34.16 -87.86
N ARG A 6 -21.34 -33.04 -87.62
CA ARG A 6 -20.55 -32.74 -86.38
C ARG A 6 -21.42 -31.95 -85.43
N ASP A 7 -21.93 -32.58 -84.42
CA ASP A 7 -22.67 -31.94 -83.35
C ASP A 7 -21.71 -31.14 -82.44
N ARG A 8 -21.94 -29.81 -82.36
CA ARG A 8 -21.31 -28.90 -81.40
C ARG A 8 -22.17 -28.93 -80.12
N LYS A 9 -21.69 -29.64 -79.09
CA LYS A 9 -22.24 -29.45 -77.72
C LYS A 9 -21.64 -28.21 -77.08
N SER A 10 -22.48 -27.18 -76.88
CA SER A 10 -22.14 -26.04 -76.12
C SER A 10 -22.04 -26.37 -74.60
N VAL A 11 -20.87 -26.31 -74.06
CA VAL A 11 -20.65 -26.47 -72.64
C VAL A 11 -20.88 -25.12 -71.99
N LEU A 12 -21.97 -25.01 -71.23
CA LEU A 12 -22.25 -23.85 -70.38
C LEU A 12 -21.41 -23.97 -69.10
N ILE A 13 -20.41 -23.14 -68.98
CA ILE A 13 -19.60 -23.03 -67.75
C ILE A 13 -20.32 -22.07 -66.81
N LEU A 14 -20.97 -22.62 -65.77
CA LEU A 14 -21.51 -21.83 -64.66
C LEU A 14 -20.35 -21.49 -63.69
N THR A 15 -19.88 -20.28 -63.73
CA THR A 15 -18.94 -19.76 -62.71
C THR A 15 -19.71 -19.40 -61.43
N LEU A 16 -19.59 -20.25 -60.43
CA LEU A 16 -20.13 -19.98 -59.09
C LEU A 16 -19.19 -19.01 -58.37
N SER A 17 -19.53 -17.72 -58.37
CA SER A 17 -18.85 -16.71 -57.57
C SER A 17 -19.24 -16.85 -56.09
N THR A 18 -18.44 -17.56 -55.32
CA THR A 18 -18.56 -17.54 -53.85
C THR A 18 -18.00 -16.24 -53.30
N VAL A 19 -18.90 -15.30 -52.97
CA VAL A 19 -18.53 -14.09 -52.21
C VAL A 19 -18.33 -14.50 -50.78
N LEU A 20 -17.07 -14.54 -50.34
CA LEU A 20 -16.70 -14.74 -48.94
C LEU A 20 -16.98 -13.44 -48.18
N PHE A 21 -18.13 -13.38 -47.47
CA PHE A 21 -18.36 -12.34 -46.50
C PHE A 21 -17.44 -12.62 -45.30
N LEU A 22 -16.28 -11.97 -45.23
CA LEU A 22 -15.53 -11.84 -43.99
C LEU A 22 -16.34 -10.91 -43.05
N SER A 23 -17.15 -11.49 -42.17
CA SER A 23 -17.73 -10.80 -41.05
C SER A 23 -16.59 -10.42 -40.11
N VAL A 24 -16.11 -9.17 -40.19
CA VAL A 24 -15.28 -8.56 -39.16
C VAL A 24 -16.18 -8.38 -37.95
N LEU A 25 -16.11 -9.33 -37.00
CA LEU A 25 -16.67 -9.15 -35.67
C LEU A 25 -15.92 -8.00 -35.01
N PRO A 26 -16.58 -6.96 -34.51
CA PRO A 26 -15.91 -6.00 -33.66
C PRO A 26 -15.35 -6.78 -32.47
N PHE A 27 -14.03 -6.79 -32.32
CA PHE A 27 -13.39 -7.15 -31.05
C PHE A 27 -13.75 -6.03 -30.06
N ASP A 28 -14.87 -6.19 -29.35
CA ASP A 28 -15.11 -5.46 -28.12
C ASP A 28 -14.05 -5.94 -27.12
N ASN A 29 -12.88 -5.31 -27.17
CA ASN A 29 -11.98 -5.36 -26.03
C ASN A 29 -12.71 -4.60 -24.91
N PRO A 30 -13.13 -5.27 -23.82
CA PRO A 30 -13.63 -4.53 -22.69
C PRO A 30 -12.55 -3.51 -22.28
N PRO A 31 -12.91 -2.28 -21.95
CA PRO A 31 -11.93 -1.32 -21.47
C PRO A 31 -11.16 -1.99 -20.33
N ALA A 32 -9.83 -1.97 -20.44
CA ALA A 32 -8.98 -2.47 -19.36
C ALA A 32 -9.43 -1.72 -18.10
N GLN A 33 -10.09 -2.41 -17.18
CA GLN A 33 -10.48 -1.82 -15.90
C GLN A 33 -9.18 -1.43 -15.23
N ALA A 34 -8.98 -0.13 -15.05
CA ALA A 34 -7.84 0.37 -14.30
C ALA A 34 -7.94 -0.22 -12.88
N GLN A 35 -6.94 -0.99 -12.47
CA GLN A 35 -6.89 -1.56 -11.13
C GLN A 35 -6.85 -0.40 -10.12
N SER A 36 -7.59 -0.55 -9.03
CA SER A 36 -7.51 0.40 -7.92
C SER A 36 -6.10 0.43 -7.33
N VAL A 37 -5.73 1.51 -6.67
CA VAL A 37 -4.42 1.59 -5.99
C VAL A 37 -4.29 0.52 -4.93
N GLY A 38 -5.38 0.20 -4.21
CA GLY A 38 -5.41 -0.91 -3.26
C GLY A 38 -5.11 -2.26 -3.91
N GLU A 39 -5.70 -2.56 -5.07
CA GLU A 39 -5.41 -3.78 -5.83
C GLU A 39 -3.98 -3.82 -6.36
N GLN A 40 -3.45 -2.69 -6.85
CA GLN A 40 -2.06 -2.60 -7.29
C GLN A 40 -1.11 -2.82 -6.11
N PHE A 41 -1.41 -2.23 -4.96
CA PHE A 41 -0.67 -2.43 -3.73
C PHE A 41 -0.72 -3.90 -3.28
N LEU A 42 -1.90 -4.54 -3.34
CA LEU A 42 -2.05 -5.97 -3.09
C LEU A 42 -1.15 -6.82 -3.99
N ASN A 43 -1.15 -6.53 -5.30
CA ASN A 43 -0.39 -7.29 -6.28
C ASN A 43 1.12 -7.13 -6.11
N LEU A 44 1.60 -5.96 -5.70
CA LEU A 44 3.01 -5.69 -5.51
C LEU A 44 3.54 -6.19 -4.16
N PHE A 45 2.76 -6.03 -3.10
CA PHE A 45 3.24 -6.23 -1.72
C PHE A 45 2.66 -7.45 -1.00
N ARG A 46 1.64 -8.13 -1.57
CA ARG A 46 1.14 -9.42 -1.08
C ARG A 46 1.93 -10.62 -1.65
N ARG A 47 3.03 -10.40 -2.34
CA ARG A 47 3.82 -11.51 -2.88
C ARG A 47 4.30 -12.43 -1.76
N GLU A 48 4.00 -13.74 -1.95
CA GLU A 48 4.39 -14.91 -1.19
C GLU A 48 5.39 -14.71 -0.04
N ARG A 49 4.98 -15.11 1.15
CA ARG A 49 5.89 -15.25 2.32
C ARG A 49 7.07 -16.12 1.92
N LYS A 50 8.12 -15.51 1.39
CA LYS A 50 9.40 -16.20 1.19
C LYS A 50 10.00 -16.49 2.55
N GLN A 51 10.49 -17.74 2.75
CA GLN A 51 11.26 -18.10 3.95
C GLN A 51 12.38 -17.10 4.19
N GLY A 52 12.50 -16.58 5.42
CA GLY A 52 13.55 -15.64 5.83
C GLY A 52 13.14 -14.17 5.91
N ARG A 53 11.85 -13.85 5.79
CA ARG A 53 11.36 -12.47 6.00
C ARG A 53 11.36 -12.08 7.48
N PRO A 54 11.62 -10.80 7.79
CA PRO A 54 11.58 -10.32 9.17
C PRO A 54 10.20 -10.52 9.78
N SER A 55 10.14 -10.96 11.02
CA SER A 55 8.89 -11.05 11.77
C SER A 55 8.46 -9.67 12.23
N GLY A 56 7.22 -9.29 11.95
CA GLY A 56 6.58 -8.08 12.43
C GLY A 56 5.18 -8.40 12.96
N ARG A 57 4.53 -7.40 13.54
CA ARG A 57 3.17 -7.47 14.03
C ARG A 57 2.40 -6.26 13.54
N SER A 58 1.64 -6.45 12.45
CA SER A 58 0.86 -5.38 11.82
C SER A 58 -0.40 -5.02 12.61
N ALA A 59 -1.00 -5.97 13.32
CA ALA A 59 -2.16 -5.72 14.17
C ALA A 59 -1.86 -6.00 15.65
N GLY A 60 -2.24 -5.07 16.50
CA GLY A 60 -2.19 -5.22 17.96
C GLY A 60 -3.20 -6.30 18.43
N THR A 61 -2.88 -7.00 19.50
CA THR A 61 -3.84 -7.91 20.16
C THR A 61 -4.85 -7.11 20.99
N ALA A 62 -5.73 -6.38 20.31
CA ALA A 62 -6.80 -5.65 20.99
C ALA A 62 -7.91 -6.56 21.57
N ILE A 63 -7.89 -7.85 21.24
CA ILE A 63 -9.00 -8.76 21.54
C ILE A 63 -9.01 -9.21 23.02
N ARG A 64 -8.03 -8.85 23.84
CA ARG A 64 -7.98 -9.26 25.26
C ARG A 64 -7.86 -8.12 26.27
N ASP A 65 -7.76 -6.88 25.80
CA ASP A 65 -7.51 -5.75 26.68
C ASP A 65 -8.73 -4.84 26.80
N GLU A 66 -9.83 -5.36 27.36
CA GLU A 66 -10.88 -4.52 27.98
C GLU A 66 -10.29 -3.53 29.01
N PHE A 67 -9.02 -3.73 29.39
CA PHE A 67 -8.33 -2.92 30.38
C PHE A 67 -7.92 -1.53 29.84
N CYS A 68 -7.43 -1.46 28.59
CA CYS A 68 -6.98 -0.20 28.02
C CYS A 68 -8.13 0.53 27.32
N PHE A 69 -8.94 -0.19 26.55
CA PHE A 69 -10.02 0.38 25.75
C PHE A 69 -11.15 -0.64 25.58
N SER A 70 -12.37 -0.27 25.95
CA SER A 70 -13.57 -1.06 25.73
C SER A 70 -14.31 -0.59 24.48
N GLY A 71 -14.85 -1.53 23.72
CA GLY A 71 -15.90 -1.23 22.73
C GLY A 71 -15.50 -0.99 21.29
N THR A 72 -14.27 -1.34 20.86
CA THR A 72 -13.90 -1.29 19.43
C THR A 72 -13.70 -2.70 18.86
N SER A 73 -14.21 -2.91 17.63
CA SER A 73 -14.01 -4.16 16.90
C SER A 73 -12.66 -4.19 16.14
N GLN A 74 -12.06 -3.02 15.89
CA GLN A 74 -10.82 -2.89 15.13
C GLN A 74 -9.62 -2.74 16.06
N PRO A 75 -8.51 -3.45 15.82
CA PRO A 75 -7.30 -3.34 16.61
C PRO A 75 -6.44 -2.13 16.22
N LEU A 76 -5.50 -1.75 17.10
CA LEU A 76 -4.35 -0.94 16.73
C LEU A 76 -3.68 -1.59 15.52
N THR A 77 -3.54 -0.86 14.41
CA THR A 77 -3.02 -1.41 13.15
C THR A 77 -1.88 -0.55 12.62
N ALA A 78 -0.76 -1.19 12.29
CA ALA A 78 0.30 -0.56 11.51
C ALA A 78 -0.08 -0.61 10.03
N LEU A 79 0.02 0.51 9.34
CA LEU A 79 -0.22 0.56 7.90
C LEU A 79 1.07 0.14 7.18
N VAL A 80 1.25 -1.17 7.05
CA VAL A 80 2.45 -1.80 6.48
C VAL A 80 2.09 -2.91 5.51
N SER A 81 3.00 -3.23 4.62
CA SER A 81 2.84 -4.34 3.67
C SER A 81 2.74 -5.70 4.39
N ALA A 82 2.10 -6.66 3.72
CA ALA A 82 1.83 -7.99 4.30
C ALA A 82 3.09 -8.77 4.68
N ASP A 83 4.26 -8.39 4.17
CA ASP A 83 5.55 -9.01 4.49
C ASP A 83 6.28 -8.35 5.66
N ASN A 84 5.71 -7.32 6.26
CA ASN A 84 6.27 -6.56 7.38
C ASN A 84 7.69 -6.02 7.10
N LEU A 85 7.95 -5.64 5.85
CA LEU A 85 9.17 -4.96 5.44
C LEU A 85 8.83 -3.85 4.46
N GLU A 86 8.76 -2.63 4.95
CA GLU A 86 8.57 -1.45 4.11
C GLU A 86 9.86 -1.03 3.44
N THR A 87 9.74 -0.50 2.23
CA THR A 87 10.85 0.14 1.52
C THR A 87 10.62 1.64 1.46
N THR A 88 11.68 2.42 1.61
CA THR A 88 11.66 3.88 1.50
C THR A 88 12.92 4.39 0.83
N VAL A 89 12.83 5.47 0.08
CA VAL A 89 14.00 6.24 -0.36
C VAL A 89 14.26 7.43 0.56
N ALA A 90 13.32 7.75 1.44
CA ALA A 90 13.43 8.89 2.34
C ALA A 90 14.50 8.68 3.43
N GLU A 91 15.26 9.75 3.70
CA GLU A 91 16.23 9.81 4.80
C GLU A 91 15.54 9.80 6.16
N TYR A 92 14.39 10.45 6.23
CA TYR A 92 13.57 10.65 7.43
C TYR A 92 12.13 10.22 7.14
N PRO A 93 11.86 8.89 7.07
CA PRO A 93 10.55 8.38 6.71
C PRO A 93 9.49 8.69 7.75
N THR A 94 8.23 8.65 7.30
CA THR A 94 7.05 8.76 8.13
C THR A 94 6.41 7.38 8.30
N PHE A 95 6.12 6.99 9.53
CA PHE A 95 5.47 5.72 9.90
C PHE A 95 4.00 5.97 10.19
N TRP A 96 3.12 5.05 9.76
CA TRP A 96 1.68 5.25 9.73
C TRP A 96 0.94 4.15 10.50
N PHE A 97 -0.07 4.58 11.27
CA PHE A 97 -0.85 3.70 12.14
C PHE A 97 -2.31 4.10 12.12
N TYR A 98 -3.19 3.12 12.31
CA TYR A 98 -4.57 3.37 12.68
C TYR A 98 -4.73 3.17 14.18
N LEU A 99 -5.22 4.20 14.85
CA LEU A 99 -5.65 4.18 16.25
C LEU A 99 -7.16 4.07 16.31
N PRO A 100 -7.73 2.96 16.78
CA PRO A 100 -9.18 2.82 16.91
C PRO A 100 -9.76 3.57 18.12
N TRP A 101 -8.90 4.26 18.89
CA TRP A 101 -9.28 5.01 20.09
C TRP A 101 -8.68 6.41 20.08
N GLY A 102 -9.40 7.32 20.69
CA GLY A 102 -8.84 8.61 21.10
C GLY A 102 -8.22 8.54 22.49
N ARG A 103 -7.60 9.63 22.91
CA ARG A 103 -7.09 9.83 24.26
C ARG A 103 -8.22 9.70 25.28
N SER A 104 -7.92 9.08 26.44
CA SER A 104 -8.80 9.03 27.61
C SER A 104 -8.14 9.69 28.82
N GLU A 105 -8.83 9.73 29.96
CA GLU A 105 -8.25 10.26 31.21
C GLU A 105 -7.02 9.48 31.68
N THR A 106 -6.98 8.17 31.39
CA THR A 106 -5.92 7.25 31.86
C THR A 106 -4.93 6.87 30.77
N VAL A 107 -5.33 6.95 29.49
CA VAL A 107 -4.49 6.58 28.35
C VAL A 107 -4.24 7.79 27.48
N THR A 108 -3.10 8.43 27.69
CA THR A 108 -2.78 9.74 27.09
C THR A 108 -1.61 9.70 26.11
N GLN A 109 -0.82 8.62 26.09
CA GLN A 109 0.46 8.60 25.40
C GLN A 109 0.68 7.33 24.58
N ALA A 110 1.46 7.49 23.53
CA ALA A 110 2.08 6.40 22.78
C ALA A 110 3.59 6.55 22.77
N ARG A 111 4.31 5.46 22.54
CA ARG A 111 5.77 5.43 22.42
C ARG A 111 6.15 4.81 21.09
N PHE A 112 7.03 5.45 20.37
CA PHE A 112 7.65 4.92 19.15
C PHE A 112 9.13 4.69 19.41
N VAL A 113 9.63 3.50 19.03
CA VAL A 113 11.03 3.12 19.19
C VAL A 113 11.55 2.57 17.86
N LEU A 114 12.71 3.04 17.43
CA LEU A 114 13.40 2.61 16.22
C LEU A 114 14.79 2.09 16.57
N PHE A 115 15.12 0.91 16.08
CA PHE A 115 16.43 0.27 16.22
C PHE A 115 17.07 0.03 14.86
N ASP A 116 18.38 0.14 14.79
CA ASP A 116 19.13 -0.34 13.62
C ASP A 116 19.20 -1.88 13.57
N GLN A 117 19.75 -2.42 12.49
CA GLN A 117 19.90 -3.86 12.30
C GLN A 117 20.83 -4.54 13.36
N ASN A 118 21.63 -3.76 14.10
CA ASN A 118 22.50 -4.21 15.18
C ASN A 118 21.84 -4.03 16.56
N GLN A 119 20.54 -3.76 16.60
CA GLN A 119 19.76 -3.48 17.81
C GLN A 119 20.21 -2.22 18.59
N ARG A 120 20.88 -1.28 17.92
CA ARG A 120 21.20 0.01 18.50
C ARG A 120 20.02 0.95 18.39
N LEU A 121 19.74 1.66 19.46
CA LEU A 121 18.65 2.62 19.53
C LEU A 121 18.93 3.84 18.64
N VAL A 122 18.03 4.11 17.68
CA VAL A 122 18.03 5.27 16.78
C VAL A 122 17.09 6.36 17.31
N LEU A 123 15.86 5.96 17.67
CA LEU A 123 14.85 6.85 18.22
C LEU A 123 14.08 6.16 19.33
N ASP A 124 13.79 6.92 20.40
CA ASP A 124 12.84 6.56 21.46
C ASP A 124 12.08 7.84 21.78
N GLN A 125 10.80 7.86 21.43
CA GLN A 125 9.95 9.05 21.55
C GLN A 125 8.60 8.67 22.14
N THR A 126 8.20 9.41 23.17
CA THR A 126 6.84 9.36 23.73
C THR A 126 6.07 10.57 23.23
N MET A 127 4.84 10.35 22.79
CA MET A 127 3.98 11.33 22.13
C MET A 127 2.59 11.31 22.75
N VAL A 128 1.90 12.44 22.69
CA VAL A 128 0.51 12.54 23.15
C VAL A 128 -0.42 11.96 22.10
N LEU A 129 -1.38 11.14 22.52
CA LEU A 129 -2.43 10.61 21.67
C LEU A 129 -3.42 11.71 21.26
N PRO A 130 -4.01 11.63 20.05
CA PRO A 130 -5.09 12.54 19.64
C PRO A 130 -6.37 12.28 20.45
N ASP A 131 -7.26 13.26 20.48
CA ASP A 131 -8.53 13.14 21.22
C ASP A 131 -9.55 12.20 20.57
N ALA A 132 -9.41 11.93 19.27
CA ALA A 132 -10.32 11.07 18.49
C ALA A 132 -9.57 9.92 17.82
N PRO A 133 -10.26 8.79 17.52
CA PRO A 133 -9.73 7.73 16.68
C PRO A 133 -9.34 8.26 15.30
N GLY A 134 -8.38 7.61 14.63
CA GLY A 134 -8.00 8.00 13.29
C GLY A 134 -6.64 7.45 12.84
N ILE A 135 -6.19 7.95 11.71
CA ILE A 135 -4.86 7.66 11.18
C ILE A 135 -3.85 8.61 11.86
N VAL A 136 -2.79 8.04 12.38
CA VAL A 136 -1.69 8.81 12.98
C VAL A 136 -0.37 8.49 12.31
N SER A 137 0.52 9.47 12.34
CA SER A 137 1.87 9.30 11.79
C SER A 137 2.94 9.74 12.78
N VAL A 138 4.13 9.12 12.64
CA VAL A 138 5.34 9.48 13.35
C VAL A 138 6.44 9.66 12.32
N LYS A 139 6.95 10.88 12.16
CA LYS A 139 8.09 11.19 11.30
C LYS A 139 9.41 10.99 12.06
N LEU A 140 10.39 10.34 11.45
CA LEU A 140 11.75 10.35 11.99
C LEU A 140 12.26 11.80 11.97
N PRO A 141 12.60 12.40 13.12
CA PRO A 141 13.01 13.80 13.16
C PRO A 141 14.40 14.01 12.56
N GLU A 142 14.58 15.10 11.82
CA GLU A 142 15.85 15.47 11.16
C GLU A 142 16.97 15.81 12.15
N THR A 143 16.65 15.91 13.45
CA THR A 143 17.64 16.01 14.54
C THR A 143 18.34 14.69 14.85
N LYS A 144 17.85 13.57 14.27
CA LYS A 144 18.47 12.25 14.34
C LYS A 144 19.28 11.96 13.07
N PRO A 145 20.24 11.02 13.13
CA PRO A 145 20.92 10.58 11.92
C PRO A 145 19.91 10.06 10.87
N PRO A 146 20.12 10.35 9.58
CA PRO A 146 19.29 9.81 8.50
C PRO A 146 19.42 8.29 8.45
N LEU A 147 18.38 7.61 7.97
CA LEU A 147 18.49 6.19 7.65
C LEU A 147 19.54 5.98 6.57
N GLU A 148 20.38 4.97 6.71
CA GLU A 148 21.43 4.64 5.73
C GLU A 148 20.88 3.72 4.63
N VAL A 149 21.25 3.98 3.37
CA VAL A 149 20.87 3.15 2.22
C VAL A 149 21.36 1.71 2.40
N GLY A 150 20.48 0.75 2.06
CA GLY A 150 20.74 -0.69 2.17
C GLY A 150 20.66 -1.24 3.60
N LYS A 151 20.26 -0.41 4.58
CA LYS A 151 20.12 -0.86 5.96
C LYS A 151 18.66 -1.01 6.36
N ARG A 152 18.42 -2.01 7.22
CA ARG A 152 17.11 -2.31 7.80
C ARG A 152 17.04 -1.80 9.22
N TYR A 153 15.86 -1.28 9.56
CA TYR A 153 15.54 -0.77 10.88
C TYR A 153 14.27 -1.42 11.37
N LYS A 154 14.25 -1.81 12.66
CA LYS A 154 13.08 -2.37 13.29
C LYS A 154 12.43 -1.32 14.17
N TRP A 155 11.13 -1.14 14.02
CA TRP A 155 10.40 -0.21 14.84
C TRP A 155 9.26 -0.88 15.61
N TYR A 156 8.87 -0.23 16.70
CA TYR A 156 7.76 -0.58 17.56
C TYR A 156 6.94 0.66 17.85
N PHE A 157 5.63 0.54 17.78
CA PHE A 157 4.69 1.54 18.24
C PHE A 157 3.80 0.93 19.29
N GLN A 158 3.72 1.55 20.50
CA GLN A 158 3.02 1.05 21.66
C GLN A 158 2.16 2.15 22.26
N VAL A 159 0.91 1.84 22.62
CA VAL A 159 0.05 2.74 23.40
C VAL A 159 0.27 2.45 24.88
N LEU A 160 0.53 3.48 25.67
CA LEU A 160 0.88 3.36 27.08
C LEU A 160 -0.38 3.47 27.94
N CYS A 161 -0.93 2.34 28.35
CA CYS A 161 -2.13 2.28 29.17
C CYS A 161 -1.92 1.62 30.54
N ASP A 162 -0.86 0.86 30.71
CA ASP A 162 -0.46 0.31 32.00
C ASP A 162 1.02 0.59 32.24
N GLU A 163 1.31 1.40 33.27
CA GLU A 163 2.69 1.73 33.65
C GLU A 163 3.33 0.59 34.48
N GLN A 164 2.52 -0.19 35.17
CA GLN A 164 2.98 -1.25 36.07
C GLN A 164 3.20 -2.57 35.30
N GLU A 165 2.32 -2.88 34.34
CA GLU A 165 2.39 -4.09 33.53
C GLU A 165 2.46 -3.78 32.04
N ARG A 166 3.62 -3.27 31.59
CA ARG A 166 3.86 -2.84 30.21
C ARG A 166 3.65 -3.93 29.15
N SER A 167 3.68 -5.19 29.53
CA SER A 167 3.37 -6.33 28.64
C SER A 167 1.93 -6.34 28.16
N ARG A 168 1.02 -5.65 28.86
CA ARG A 168 -0.40 -5.52 28.52
C ARG A 168 -0.69 -4.39 27.53
N ASN A 169 0.26 -3.49 27.36
CA ASN A 169 0.12 -2.35 26.44
C ASN A 169 -0.01 -2.83 24.98
N PRO A 170 -1.04 -2.39 24.22
CA PRO A 170 -1.16 -2.73 22.81
C PRO A 170 0.04 -2.21 22.02
N TRP A 171 0.59 -3.04 21.14
CA TRP A 171 1.72 -2.64 20.31
C TRP A 171 1.71 -3.31 18.93
N VAL A 172 2.33 -2.64 17.98
CA VAL A 172 2.60 -3.13 16.64
C VAL A 172 4.08 -2.94 16.30
N SER A 173 4.60 -3.70 15.36
CA SER A 173 5.98 -3.56 14.89
C SER A 173 6.14 -4.01 13.45
N SER A 174 7.10 -3.43 12.77
CA SER A 174 7.54 -3.87 11.44
C SER A 174 8.98 -3.46 11.21
N TRP A 175 9.43 -3.64 9.97
CA TRP A 175 10.74 -3.25 9.49
C TRP A 175 10.61 -2.20 8.40
N VAL A 176 11.61 -1.36 8.27
CA VAL A 176 11.80 -0.47 7.12
C VAL A 176 13.23 -0.63 6.60
N GLU A 177 13.38 -0.67 5.28
CA GLU A 177 14.67 -0.67 4.60
C GLU A 177 14.77 0.60 3.76
N ARG A 178 15.81 1.40 3.98
CA ARG A 178 16.10 2.49 3.06
C ARG A 178 16.82 1.91 1.85
N VAL A 179 16.22 2.12 0.67
CA VAL A 179 16.79 1.71 -0.62
C VAL A 179 17.30 2.92 -1.39
N GLU A 180 18.22 2.68 -2.32
CA GLU A 180 18.67 3.72 -3.25
C GLU A 180 17.58 4.01 -4.29
N ALA A 181 17.28 5.28 -4.52
CA ALA A 181 16.37 5.67 -5.60
C ALA A 181 17.04 5.38 -6.95
N SER A 182 16.37 4.62 -7.81
CA SER A 182 16.85 4.41 -9.17
C SER A 182 16.86 5.72 -9.97
N SER A 183 17.74 5.85 -10.96
CA SER A 183 17.77 7.03 -11.83
C SER A 183 16.45 7.25 -12.56
N GLU A 184 15.70 6.18 -12.83
CA GLU A 184 14.38 6.24 -13.44
C GLU A 184 13.36 6.85 -12.47
N LEU A 185 13.33 6.39 -11.21
CA LEU A 185 12.46 6.94 -10.16
C LEU A 185 12.75 8.43 -9.97
N VAL A 186 14.04 8.81 -9.83
CA VAL A 186 14.44 10.23 -9.67
C VAL A 186 13.89 11.08 -10.81
N ARG A 187 14.06 10.65 -12.07
CA ARG A 187 13.56 11.38 -13.24
C ARG A 187 12.03 11.51 -13.22
N GLN A 188 11.30 10.46 -12.84
CA GLN A 188 9.85 10.51 -12.74
C GLN A 188 9.40 11.49 -11.66
N LEU A 189 10.04 11.47 -10.48
CA LEU A 189 9.72 12.40 -9.38
C LEU A 189 9.98 13.86 -9.74
N GLU A 190 11.00 14.17 -10.56
CA GLU A 190 11.29 15.52 -11.02
C GLU A 190 10.23 16.05 -12.03
N THR A 191 9.54 15.16 -12.73
CA THR A 191 8.59 15.54 -13.80
C THR A 191 7.14 15.52 -13.34
N LEU A 192 6.81 14.73 -12.31
CA LEU A 192 5.45 14.61 -11.79
C LEU A 192 5.12 15.73 -10.80
N ALA A 193 3.85 16.14 -10.80
CA ALA A 193 3.33 16.95 -9.71
C ALA A 193 3.47 16.17 -8.39
N GLU A 194 3.71 16.85 -7.28
CA GLU A 194 3.94 16.23 -5.98
C GLU A 194 2.81 15.28 -5.58
N SER A 195 1.55 15.66 -5.85
CA SER A 195 0.39 14.81 -5.59
C SER A 195 0.36 13.50 -6.40
N GLU A 196 1.03 13.46 -7.57
CA GLU A 196 1.07 12.28 -8.45
C GLU A 196 2.29 11.38 -8.20
N GLN A 197 3.25 11.80 -7.35
CA GLN A 197 4.49 11.06 -7.10
C GLN A 197 4.26 9.68 -6.47
N TYR A 198 3.14 9.47 -5.77
CA TYR A 198 2.79 8.16 -5.23
C TYR A 198 2.74 7.07 -6.31
N ARG A 199 2.37 7.41 -7.57
CA ARG A 199 2.34 6.46 -8.70
C ARG A 199 3.74 5.98 -9.06
N ALA A 200 4.71 6.91 -9.12
CA ALA A 200 6.09 6.55 -9.36
C ALA A 200 6.65 5.64 -8.24
N TYR A 201 6.36 5.96 -6.98
CA TYR A 201 6.74 5.09 -5.87
C TYR A 201 6.07 3.72 -5.95
N LEU A 202 4.80 3.65 -6.35
CA LEU A 202 4.05 2.40 -6.52
C LEU A 202 4.68 1.53 -7.61
N ASP A 203 4.98 2.10 -8.78
CA ASP A 203 5.61 1.41 -9.91
C ASP A 203 6.99 0.84 -9.56
N HIS A 204 7.72 1.51 -8.66
CA HIS A 204 9.04 1.10 -8.19
C HIS A 204 9.01 0.26 -6.91
N GLY A 205 7.83 -0.02 -6.34
CA GLY A 205 7.68 -0.85 -5.14
C GLY A 205 8.19 -0.19 -3.85
N ILE A 206 8.12 1.13 -3.75
CA ILE A 206 8.55 1.90 -2.58
C ILE A 206 7.34 2.15 -1.65
N SER A 207 6.98 1.12 -0.89
CA SER A 207 5.70 1.05 -0.15
C SER A 207 5.48 2.17 0.87
N GLN A 208 6.50 2.52 1.62
CA GLN A 208 6.41 3.55 2.66
C GLN A 208 6.14 4.94 2.08
N ASP A 209 6.76 5.24 0.94
CA ASP A 209 6.60 6.53 0.28
C ASP A 209 5.27 6.63 -0.47
N VAL A 210 4.75 5.52 -1.02
CA VAL A 210 3.38 5.46 -1.58
C VAL A 210 2.37 5.89 -0.51
N LEU A 211 2.41 5.24 0.65
CA LEU A 211 1.48 5.52 1.74
C LEU A 211 1.61 6.97 2.22
N THR A 212 2.84 7.46 2.35
CA THR A 212 3.12 8.81 2.81
C THR A 212 2.57 9.86 1.84
N GLN A 213 2.80 9.71 0.54
CA GLN A 213 2.30 10.63 -0.48
C GLN A 213 0.77 10.61 -0.57
N LEU A 214 0.15 9.45 -0.56
CA LEU A 214 -1.31 9.34 -0.57
C LEU A 214 -1.94 9.95 0.68
N ALA A 215 -1.37 9.73 1.87
CA ALA A 215 -1.89 10.30 3.10
C ALA A 215 -1.83 11.83 3.12
N TRP A 216 -0.76 12.43 2.59
CA TRP A 216 -0.61 13.89 2.51
C TRP A 216 -1.51 14.52 1.46
N HIS A 217 -1.75 13.84 0.34
CA HIS A 217 -2.56 14.33 -0.78
C HIS A 217 -3.95 13.66 -0.85
N ARG A 218 -4.42 13.05 0.25
CA ARG A 218 -5.69 12.28 0.32
C ARG A 218 -6.93 13.06 -0.13
N SER A 219 -6.95 14.39 0.05
CA SER A 219 -8.05 15.24 -0.41
C SER A 219 -8.08 15.42 -1.92
N VAL A 220 -6.99 15.16 -2.62
CA VAL A 220 -6.88 15.19 -4.08
C VAL A 220 -7.15 13.80 -4.66
N HIS A 221 -6.76 12.75 -3.92
CA HIS A 221 -6.83 11.35 -4.34
C HIS A 221 -7.69 10.53 -3.37
N GLU A 222 -8.91 10.98 -3.10
CA GLU A 222 -9.82 10.35 -2.11
C GLU A 222 -10.13 8.89 -2.45
N GLU A 223 -10.35 8.57 -3.73
CA GLU A 223 -10.65 7.19 -4.15
C GLU A 223 -9.44 6.27 -3.98
N ASP A 224 -8.24 6.73 -4.34
CA ASP A 224 -7.01 5.95 -4.21
C ASP A 224 -6.67 5.73 -2.74
N TRP A 225 -6.83 6.76 -1.90
CA TRP A 225 -6.66 6.66 -0.45
C TRP A 225 -7.66 5.68 0.17
N ARG A 226 -8.94 5.79 -0.18
CA ARG A 226 -10.01 4.90 0.27
C ARG A 226 -9.73 3.46 -0.14
N SER A 227 -9.38 3.23 -1.40
CA SER A 227 -9.05 1.91 -1.94
C SER A 227 -7.87 1.28 -1.17
N LEU A 228 -6.82 2.06 -0.89
CA LEU A 228 -5.69 1.57 -0.11
C LEU A 228 -6.10 1.13 1.30
N LEU A 229 -6.92 1.94 1.99
CA LEU A 229 -7.37 1.62 3.34
C LEU A 229 -8.33 0.43 3.37
N VAL A 230 -9.30 0.37 2.44
CA VAL A 230 -10.34 -0.66 2.44
C VAL A 230 -9.84 -1.96 1.81
N ASP A 231 -9.29 -1.88 0.58
CA ASP A 231 -8.96 -3.09 -0.19
C ASP A 231 -7.69 -3.76 0.31
N TYR A 232 -6.74 -2.97 0.83
CA TYR A 232 -5.47 -3.51 1.28
C TYR A 232 -5.36 -3.65 2.80
N PHE A 233 -5.69 -2.60 3.57
CA PHE A 233 -5.59 -2.64 5.03
C PHE A 233 -6.84 -3.17 5.74
N GLU A 234 -7.92 -3.44 5.01
CA GLU A 234 -9.21 -3.94 5.55
C GLU A 234 -9.80 -3.00 6.63
N LEU A 235 -9.57 -1.68 6.48
CA LEU A 235 -10.01 -0.64 7.40
C LEU A 235 -11.26 0.07 6.86
N GLU A 236 -12.40 -0.63 6.89
CA GLU A 236 -13.68 -0.06 6.46
C GLU A 236 -14.09 1.11 7.37
N GLY A 237 -14.63 2.17 6.75
CA GLY A 237 -15.12 3.36 7.48
C GLY A 237 -14.03 4.28 8.03
N VAL A 238 -12.75 4.03 7.75
CA VAL A 238 -11.61 4.82 8.26
C VAL A 238 -11.11 5.86 7.26
N ALA A 239 -11.51 5.78 6.00
CA ALA A 239 -11.01 6.67 4.94
C ALA A 239 -11.26 8.17 5.22
N ASP A 240 -12.37 8.48 5.89
CA ASP A 240 -12.74 9.84 6.26
C ASP A 240 -12.25 10.25 7.67
N ALA A 241 -11.53 9.36 8.36
CA ALA A 241 -11.00 9.64 9.69
C ALA A 241 -9.92 10.73 9.68
N ALA A 242 -9.76 11.40 10.81
CA ALA A 242 -8.70 12.38 10.98
C ALA A 242 -7.32 11.76 10.74
N VAL A 243 -6.43 12.54 10.12
CA VAL A 243 -5.02 12.19 9.97
C VAL A 243 -4.21 13.17 10.80
N THR A 244 -3.49 12.68 11.81
CA THR A 244 -2.78 13.49 12.79
C THR A 244 -1.31 13.06 12.86
N GLN A 245 -0.40 14.01 12.75
CA GLN A 245 1.02 13.75 13.03
C GLN A 245 1.27 13.84 14.54
N LEU A 246 1.84 12.79 15.10
CA LEU A 246 2.28 12.77 16.50
C LEU A 246 3.69 13.39 16.64
N ASN A 247 3.87 14.25 17.63
CA ASN A 247 5.13 14.95 17.90
C ASN A 247 5.61 14.75 19.35
#